data_8dd9abf3a2926bb42160a2614a4f9c63
#
_entry.id   8dd9abf3a2926bb42160a2614a4f9c63
#
_cell.length_a   1.000
_cell.length_b   1.000
_cell.length_c   1.000
_cell.angle_alpha   90.00
_cell.angle_beta   90.00
_cell.angle_gamma   90.00
#
_symmetry.space_group_name_H-M   'P 1'
#
loop_
_entity.id
_entity.type
_entity.pdbx_description
1 polymer ?
#
loop_
_entity_poly.entity_id
_entity_poly.type
_entity_poly.pdbx_seq_one_letter_code
_entity_poly.pdbx_strand_id
1 'polypeptide(L)'
;MNTEIVNSIALLEIKLKSDGLANKYERQLNRIHNALQQEGFEYSCPLGEAYSETRTDLEVTIGGDANESLSILQVIKPIIYQSGQLVQKGIVIAGKP
;
A
#
# COMPACT_ATOMS: atom_id res chain seq x y z
N MET A 1 10.10 14.40 6.89
CA MET A 1 10.21 13.62 5.63
C MET A 1 8.93 13.74 4.84
N ASN A 2 9.06 13.82 3.55
CA ASN A 2 7.95 14.01 2.63
C ASN A 2 7.28 12.66 2.34
N THR A 3 5.94 12.61 2.42
CA THR A 3 5.17 11.40 2.11
C THR A 3 5.34 10.95 0.66
N GLU A 4 5.71 11.86 -0.24
CA GLU A 4 5.96 11.53 -1.64
C GLU A 4 7.09 10.51 -1.80
N ILE A 5 8.13 10.61 -0.97
CA ILE A 5 9.22 9.63 -0.97
C ILE A 5 8.68 8.26 -0.55
N VAL A 6 7.85 8.21 0.48
CA VAL A 6 7.24 6.97 0.95
C VAL A 6 6.34 6.36 -0.12
N ASN A 7 5.54 7.18 -0.80
CA ASN A 7 4.70 6.74 -1.91
C ASN A 7 5.54 6.11 -3.03
N SER A 8 6.64 6.75 -3.40
CA SER A 8 7.51 6.27 -4.47
C SER A 8 8.16 4.94 -4.12
N ILE A 9 8.61 4.79 -2.87
CA ILE A 9 9.20 3.54 -2.39
C ILE A 9 8.17 2.42 -2.40
N ALA A 10 6.96 2.69 -1.91
CA ALA A 10 5.91 1.69 -1.86
C ALA A 10 5.51 1.20 -3.26
N LEU A 11 5.37 2.12 -4.22
CA LEU A 11 5.05 1.76 -5.59
C LEU A 11 6.18 0.99 -6.26
N LEU A 12 7.43 1.35 -5.99
CA LEU A 12 8.59 0.59 -6.47
C LEU A 12 8.56 -0.85 -5.95
N GLU A 13 8.28 -1.02 -4.66
CA GLU A 13 8.20 -2.35 -4.07
C GLU A 13 7.11 -3.20 -4.72
N ILE A 14 5.94 -2.62 -4.98
CA ILE A 14 4.85 -3.32 -5.68
C ILE A 14 5.31 -3.79 -7.05
N LYS A 15 6.00 -2.93 -7.79
CA LYS A 15 6.51 -3.28 -9.14
C LYS A 15 7.55 -4.38 -9.08
N LEU A 16 8.45 -4.32 -8.09
CA LEU A 16 9.46 -5.36 -7.92
C LEU A 16 8.83 -6.71 -7.60
N LYS A 17 7.79 -6.73 -6.77
CA LYS A 17 7.05 -7.97 -6.47
C LYS A 17 6.32 -8.49 -7.70
N SER A 18 5.68 -7.61 -8.46
CA SER A 18 4.98 -7.97 -9.69
C SER A 18 5.92 -8.57 -10.74
N ASP A 19 7.15 -8.07 -10.82
CA ASP A 19 8.15 -8.54 -11.77
C ASP A 19 8.94 -9.76 -11.25
N GLY A 20 8.64 -10.24 -10.05
CA GLY A 20 9.35 -11.37 -9.44
C GLY A 20 10.75 -11.03 -8.96
N LEU A 21 11.05 -9.75 -8.75
CA LEU A 21 12.39 -9.29 -8.39
C LEU A 21 12.54 -8.93 -6.91
N ALA A 22 11.46 -8.99 -6.12
CA ALA A 22 11.51 -8.53 -4.73
C ALA A 22 12.54 -9.30 -3.90
N ASN A 23 12.67 -10.63 -4.11
CA ASN A 23 13.64 -11.44 -3.38
C ASN A 23 15.09 -11.04 -3.69
N LYS A 24 15.34 -10.66 -4.94
CA LYS A 24 16.67 -10.23 -5.38
C LYS A 24 17.11 -8.95 -4.66
N TYR A 25 16.17 -8.08 -4.34
CA TYR A 25 16.44 -6.78 -3.73
C TYR A 25 15.98 -6.70 -2.27
N GLU A 26 15.74 -7.85 -1.64
CA GLU A 26 15.21 -7.90 -0.27
C GLU A 26 16.07 -7.13 0.73
N ARG A 27 17.40 -7.25 0.63
CA ARG A 27 18.31 -6.55 1.53
C ARG A 27 18.14 -5.03 1.42
N GLN A 28 18.06 -4.52 0.20
CA GLN A 28 17.90 -3.10 -0.04
C GLN A 28 16.55 -2.61 0.45
N LEU A 29 15.48 -3.38 0.20
CA LEU A 29 14.14 -3.04 0.68
C LEU A 29 14.08 -3.01 2.19
N ASN A 30 14.70 -3.97 2.87
CA ASN A 30 14.72 -4.00 4.34
C ASN A 30 15.49 -2.80 4.92
N ARG A 31 16.57 -2.39 4.27
CA ARG A 31 17.31 -1.18 4.69
C ARG A 31 16.46 0.08 4.56
N ILE A 32 15.69 0.18 3.48
CA ILE A 32 14.76 1.30 3.28
C ILE A 32 13.67 1.29 4.34
N HIS A 33 13.06 0.13 4.61
CA HIS A 33 12.03 0.00 5.64
C HIS A 33 12.56 0.42 7.02
N ASN A 34 13.75 -0.02 7.36
CA ASN A 34 14.37 0.32 8.65
C ASN A 34 14.66 1.83 8.75
N ALA A 35 15.14 2.43 7.66
CA ALA A 35 15.42 3.88 7.65
C ALA A 35 14.13 4.69 7.80
N LEU A 36 13.04 4.28 7.13
CA LEU A 36 11.74 4.92 7.27
C LEU A 36 11.20 4.77 8.68
N GLN A 37 11.35 3.59 9.27
CA GLN A 37 10.90 3.32 10.63
C GLN A 37 11.61 4.20 11.66
N GLN A 38 12.90 4.47 11.46
CA GLN A 38 13.66 5.39 12.32
C GLN A 38 13.11 6.82 12.27
N GLU A 39 12.51 7.21 11.14
CA GLU A 39 11.84 8.50 10.98
C GLU A 39 10.36 8.43 11.42
N GLY A 40 9.92 7.32 11.96
CA GLY A 40 8.56 7.12 12.43
C GLY A 40 7.55 6.75 11.34
N PHE A 41 8.00 6.48 10.11
CA PHE A 41 7.09 6.12 9.02
C PHE A 41 6.90 4.62 8.89
N GLU A 42 5.65 4.23 8.70
CA GLU A 42 5.27 2.89 8.29
C GLU A 42 4.28 3.00 7.13
N TYR A 43 4.36 2.09 6.17
CA TYR A 43 3.40 2.06 5.09
C TYR A 43 2.90 0.64 4.85
N SER A 44 1.69 0.56 4.31
CA SER A 44 1.04 -0.70 3.99
C SER A 44 0.39 -0.60 2.61
N CYS A 45 0.55 -1.68 1.84
CA CYS A 45 -0.07 -1.82 0.53
C CYS A 45 -1.00 -3.01 0.59
N PRO A 46 -2.33 -2.81 0.74
CA PRO A 46 -3.27 -3.91 0.95
C PRO A 46 -3.67 -4.63 -0.35
N LEU A 47 -2.77 -4.73 -1.30
CA LEU A 47 -3.03 -5.41 -2.58
C LEU A 47 -3.39 -6.87 -2.35
N GLY A 48 -4.48 -7.32 -2.96
CA GLY A 48 -4.96 -8.68 -2.85
C GLY A 48 -5.82 -8.97 -1.62
N GLU A 49 -5.93 -8.02 -0.68
CA GLU A 49 -6.78 -8.20 0.49
C GLU A 49 -8.26 -8.03 0.14
N ALA A 50 -9.12 -8.68 0.92
CA ALA A 50 -10.55 -8.47 0.79
C ALA A 50 -10.90 -7.04 1.18
N TYR A 51 -11.77 -6.40 0.38
CA TYR A 51 -12.24 -5.08 0.71
C TYR A 51 -13.40 -5.15 1.70
N SER A 52 -13.37 -4.29 2.72
CA SER A 52 -14.48 -4.10 3.67
C SER A 52 -14.86 -2.62 3.71
N GLU A 53 -16.15 -2.34 3.62
CA GLU A 53 -16.69 -0.99 3.70
C GLU A 53 -16.44 -0.34 5.06
N THR A 54 -16.09 -1.12 6.08
CA THR A 54 -15.82 -0.62 7.42
C THR A 54 -14.41 -0.05 7.58
N ARG A 55 -13.55 -0.21 6.58
CA ARG A 55 -12.18 0.33 6.64
C ARG A 55 -12.20 1.84 6.52
N THR A 56 -11.52 2.50 7.46
CA THR A 56 -11.41 3.96 7.51
C THR A 56 -10.06 4.47 6.99
N ASP A 57 -9.14 3.55 6.66
CA ASP A 57 -7.78 3.87 6.21
C ASP A 57 -7.64 3.90 4.68
N LEU A 58 -8.74 3.71 3.95
CA LEU A 58 -8.74 3.64 2.50
C LEU A 58 -9.74 4.59 1.86
N GLU A 59 -9.36 5.12 0.69
CA GLU A 59 -10.27 5.71 -0.28
C GLU A 59 -10.36 4.74 -1.45
N VAL A 60 -11.57 4.31 -1.79
CA VAL A 60 -11.78 3.20 -2.70
C VAL A 60 -12.62 3.63 -3.91
N THR A 61 -12.12 3.29 -5.10
CA THR A 61 -12.91 3.29 -6.32
C THR A 61 -13.31 1.85 -6.61
N ILE A 62 -14.62 1.61 -6.75
CA ILE A 62 -15.14 0.27 -7.00
C ILE A 62 -15.39 0.10 -8.50
N GLY A 63 -14.77 -0.94 -9.07
CA GLY A 63 -15.04 -1.36 -10.44
C GLY A 63 -15.98 -2.55 -10.44
N GLY A 64 -17.11 -2.44 -11.19
CA GLY A 64 -18.07 -3.51 -11.33
C GLY A 64 -19.18 -3.47 -10.28
N ASP A 65 -19.77 -4.63 -9.99
CA ASP A 65 -20.93 -4.75 -9.11
C ASP A 65 -20.53 -4.72 -7.63
N ALA A 66 -21.03 -3.73 -6.89
CA ALA A 66 -20.74 -3.57 -5.47
C ALA A 66 -21.43 -4.60 -4.56
N ASN A 67 -22.34 -5.41 -5.11
CA ASN A 67 -23.05 -6.44 -4.35
C ASN A 67 -22.26 -7.75 -4.18
N GLU A 68 -21.10 -7.86 -4.84
CA GLU A 68 -20.25 -9.03 -4.75
C GLU A 68 -19.09 -8.80 -3.77
N SER A 69 -18.47 -9.89 -3.33
CA SER A 69 -17.25 -9.82 -2.54
C SER A 69 -16.13 -9.22 -3.40
N LEU A 70 -15.55 -8.13 -2.93
CA LEU A 70 -14.53 -7.39 -3.65
C LEU A 70 -13.16 -7.59 -3.02
N SER A 71 -12.14 -7.56 -3.87
CA SER A 71 -10.74 -7.56 -3.46
C SER A 71 -10.07 -6.29 -3.94
N ILE A 72 -9.00 -5.91 -3.25
CA ILE A 72 -8.19 -4.77 -3.67
C ILE A 72 -7.31 -5.21 -4.83
N LEU A 73 -7.61 -4.69 -6.01
CA LEU A 73 -6.96 -5.09 -7.27
C LEU A 73 -5.75 -4.23 -7.60
N GLN A 74 -5.74 -2.97 -7.16
CA GLN A 74 -4.66 -2.05 -7.44
C GLN A 74 -4.50 -1.07 -6.29
N VAL A 75 -3.26 -0.76 -5.95
CA VAL A 75 -2.91 0.28 -4.98
C VAL A 75 -2.30 1.44 -5.74
N ILE A 76 -2.97 2.59 -5.69
CA ILE A 76 -2.48 3.83 -6.32
C ILE A 76 -1.59 4.58 -5.35
N LYS A 77 -1.97 4.62 -4.07
CA LYS A 77 -1.15 5.17 -2.99
C LYS A 77 -1.23 4.25 -1.78
N PRO A 78 -0.11 4.05 -1.06
CA PRO A 78 -0.13 3.24 0.16
C PRO A 78 -0.81 3.97 1.31
N ILE A 79 -1.17 3.20 2.34
CA ILE A 79 -1.56 3.74 3.63
C ILE A 79 -0.29 4.14 4.35
N ILE A 80 -0.20 5.36 4.87
CA ILE A 80 1.00 5.83 5.57
C ILE A 80 0.62 6.25 6.98
N TYR A 81 1.37 5.72 7.95
CA TYR A 81 1.35 6.14 9.34
C TYR A 81 2.66 6.84 9.68
N GLN A 82 2.58 7.87 10.48
CA GLN A 82 3.76 8.51 11.07
C GLN A 82 3.57 8.58 12.57
N SER A 83 4.51 8.00 13.31
CA SER A 83 4.46 7.96 14.78
C SER A 83 3.11 7.44 15.30
N GLY A 84 2.59 6.40 14.65
CA GLY A 84 1.35 5.74 15.01
C GLY A 84 0.07 6.44 14.55
N GLN A 85 0.18 7.57 13.88
CA GLN A 85 -0.97 8.33 13.38
C GLN A 85 -1.11 8.18 11.87
N LEU A 86 -2.36 8.02 11.40
CA LEU A 86 -2.65 7.95 9.98
C LEU A 86 -2.44 9.33 9.36
N VAL A 87 -1.45 9.44 8.46
CA VAL A 87 -1.15 10.70 7.76
C VAL A 87 -1.56 10.66 6.29
N GLN A 88 -1.79 9.49 5.74
CA GLN A 88 -2.29 9.32 4.38
C GLN A 88 -3.15 8.07 4.28
N LYS A 89 -4.39 8.23 3.83
CA LYS A 89 -5.22 7.09 3.47
C LYS A 89 -4.68 6.45 2.20
N GLY A 90 -4.76 5.14 2.12
CA GLY A 90 -4.47 4.43 0.88
C GLY A 90 -5.52 4.75 -0.17
N ILE A 91 -5.09 4.89 -1.42
CA ILE A 91 -6.00 5.05 -2.55
C ILE A 91 -5.90 3.77 -3.37
N VAL A 92 -7.03 3.08 -3.49
CA VAL A 92 -7.06 1.74 -4.09
C VAL A 92 -8.25 1.61 -5.05
N ILE A 93 -8.12 0.61 -5.93
CA ILE A 93 -9.22 0.16 -6.77
C ILE A 93 -9.60 -1.23 -6.30
N ALA A 94 -10.88 -1.41 -5.95
CA ALA A 94 -11.44 -2.69 -5.58
C ALA A 94 -12.35 -3.21 -6.68
N GLY A 95 -12.40 -4.50 -6.84
CA GLY A 95 -13.23 -5.14 -7.83
C GLY A 95 -13.30 -6.63 -7.60
N LYS A 96 -13.97 -7.30 -8.52
CA LYS A 96 -14.09 -8.75 -8.49
C LYS A 96 -12.73 -9.38 -8.79
N PRO A 97 -12.26 -10.30 -7.93
CA PRO A 97 -10.97 -10.96 -8.13
C PRO A 97 -10.93 -11.85 -9.36
#